data_49536d896ef82bef736da9102fde72d7
#
_entry.id   49536d896ef82bef736da9102fde72d7
#
_cell.length_a   1.000
_cell.length_b   1.000
_cell.length_c   1.000
_cell.angle_alpha   90.00
_cell.angle_beta   90.00
_cell.angle_gamma   90.00
#
_symmetry.space_group_name_H-M   'P 1'
#
loop_
_entity.id
_entity.type
_entity.pdbx_description
1 polymer ?
#
loop_
_entity_poly.entity_id
_entity_poly.type
_entity_poly.pdbx_seq_one_letter_code
_entity_poly.pdbx_strand_id
1 'polypeptide(L)'
;MKFNSKTVGVGVLVVALSITGVFFFKNRNKQSTYAQGIAYLEELQNRDEAAISAKISERDRQERLQEIAEGIGSDDSRLWALFRDSVILGDSRAVGFKEYGYLPENVCLARIGDSILALPQVTQAAAASKPEVIYLSYGANDLVMDIGADRGEDGYGLVYEEYIKQILALTPNSKIVVNGIIAPRAGTMTNYTENGRLEAINAQIQRMCERNNWIYVDNTVLDDNGNAPIYEPDGLHFPASFYPQWGRHMITAYYNAINTVPTP
;
A
#
# COMPACT_ATOMS: atom_id res chain seq x y z
N MET A 1 -16.49 -74.62 -57.43
CA MET A 1 -15.51 -74.02 -56.55
C MET A 1 -16.14 -73.90 -55.17
N LYS A 2 -15.76 -74.71 -54.17
CA LYS A 2 -16.32 -74.65 -52.81
C LYS A 2 -15.48 -73.65 -52.00
N PHE A 3 -16.01 -72.50 -51.69
CA PHE A 3 -15.37 -71.60 -50.79
C PHE A 3 -15.37 -72.13 -49.35
N ASN A 4 -14.21 -72.24 -48.77
CA ASN A 4 -14.01 -72.79 -47.43
C ASN A 4 -14.49 -71.78 -46.38
N SER A 5 -15.54 -72.14 -45.64
CA SER A 5 -16.21 -71.29 -44.65
C SER A 5 -15.27 -70.74 -43.57
N LYS A 6 -14.14 -71.39 -43.31
CA LYS A 6 -13.12 -70.91 -42.34
C LYS A 6 -12.36 -69.73 -42.85
N THR A 7 -12.14 -69.58 -44.15
CA THR A 7 -11.40 -68.44 -44.73
C THR A 7 -12.25 -67.16 -44.74
N VAL A 8 -13.56 -67.23 -44.86
CA VAL A 8 -14.48 -66.11 -44.84
C VAL A 8 -14.63 -65.55 -43.40
N GLY A 9 -14.67 -66.47 -42.41
CA GLY A 9 -14.76 -66.04 -40.98
C GLY A 9 -13.53 -65.24 -40.49
N VAL A 10 -12.32 -65.65 -40.92
CA VAL A 10 -11.07 -64.93 -40.54
C VAL A 10 -10.99 -63.56 -41.21
N GLY A 11 -11.41 -63.45 -42.49
CA GLY A 11 -11.43 -62.18 -43.21
C GLY A 11 -12.39 -61.17 -42.60
N VAL A 12 -13.58 -61.56 -42.17
CA VAL A 12 -14.55 -60.71 -41.54
C VAL A 12 -14.08 -60.23 -40.13
N LEU A 13 -13.41 -61.13 -39.38
CA LEU A 13 -12.90 -60.78 -38.03
C LEU A 13 -11.73 -59.79 -38.11
N VAL A 14 -10.83 -59.88 -39.07
CA VAL A 14 -9.72 -59.02 -39.32
C VAL A 14 -10.22 -57.65 -39.78
N VAL A 15 -11.23 -57.55 -40.63
CA VAL A 15 -11.83 -56.26 -41.05
C VAL A 15 -12.58 -55.58 -39.89
N ALA A 16 -13.31 -56.35 -39.08
CA ALA A 16 -14.00 -55.82 -37.91
C ALA A 16 -13.02 -55.25 -36.84
N LEU A 17 -11.91 -55.98 -36.58
CA LEU A 17 -10.86 -55.48 -35.66
C LEU A 17 -10.13 -54.27 -36.21
N SER A 18 -9.94 -54.20 -37.53
CA SER A 18 -9.32 -53.01 -38.15
C SER A 18 -10.23 -51.76 -38.05
N ILE A 19 -11.53 -51.94 -38.30
CA ILE A 19 -12.51 -50.85 -38.22
C ILE A 19 -12.67 -50.36 -36.77
N THR A 20 -12.76 -51.26 -35.79
CA THR A 20 -12.82 -50.89 -34.36
C THR A 20 -11.53 -50.26 -33.89
N GLY A 21 -10.36 -50.73 -34.31
CA GLY A 21 -9.07 -50.14 -34.02
C GLY A 21 -8.95 -48.70 -34.55
N VAL A 22 -9.34 -48.48 -35.80
CA VAL A 22 -9.33 -47.13 -36.42
C VAL A 22 -10.34 -46.19 -35.74
N PHE A 23 -11.51 -46.73 -35.37
CA PHE A 23 -12.52 -45.92 -34.66
C PHE A 23 -12.06 -45.53 -33.22
N PHE A 24 -11.41 -46.47 -32.53
CA PHE A 24 -10.84 -46.25 -31.21
C PHE A 24 -9.66 -45.27 -31.27
N PHE A 25 -8.80 -45.36 -32.27
CA PHE A 25 -7.68 -44.48 -32.50
C PHE A 25 -8.14 -43.08 -32.89
N LYS A 26 -9.14 -42.96 -33.76
CA LYS A 26 -9.77 -41.67 -34.14
C LYS A 26 -10.46 -41.00 -32.96
N ASN A 27 -11.11 -41.78 -32.09
CA ASN A 27 -11.81 -41.25 -30.92
C ASN A 27 -10.82 -40.81 -29.82
N ARG A 28 -9.73 -41.57 -29.61
CA ARG A 28 -8.63 -41.18 -28.71
C ARG A 28 -7.93 -39.91 -29.18
N ASN A 29 -7.65 -39.77 -30.46
CA ASN A 29 -7.06 -38.57 -31.01
C ASN A 29 -7.99 -37.36 -30.90
N LYS A 30 -9.31 -37.52 -31.10
CA LYS A 30 -10.27 -36.43 -30.89
C LYS A 30 -10.31 -35.99 -29.43
N GLN A 31 -10.37 -36.90 -28.46
CA GLN A 31 -10.37 -36.56 -27.04
C GLN A 31 -9.08 -35.83 -26.61
N SER A 32 -7.92 -36.28 -27.13
CA SER A 32 -6.64 -35.62 -26.91
C SER A 32 -6.63 -34.18 -27.49
N THR A 33 -7.18 -34.00 -28.69
CA THR A 33 -7.26 -32.69 -29.35
C THR A 33 -8.22 -31.73 -28.62
N TYR A 34 -9.35 -32.26 -28.12
CA TYR A 34 -10.28 -31.43 -27.32
C TYR A 34 -9.68 -31.02 -25.96
N ALA A 35 -9.00 -31.95 -25.28
CA ALA A 35 -8.32 -31.65 -24.02
C ALA A 35 -7.20 -30.62 -24.20
N GLN A 36 -6.42 -30.71 -25.26
CA GLN A 36 -5.40 -29.70 -25.62
C GLN A 36 -6.02 -28.35 -25.98
N GLY A 37 -7.15 -28.36 -26.68
CA GLY A 37 -7.89 -27.14 -27.02
C GLY A 37 -8.45 -26.46 -25.77
N ILE A 38 -9.02 -27.20 -24.83
CA ILE A 38 -9.51 -26.64 -23.55
C ILE A 38 -8.35 -26.05 -22.74
N ALA A 39 -7.25 -26.78 -22.58
CA ALA A 39 -6.07 -26.32 -21.87
C ALA A 39 -5.49 -25.04 -22.51
N TYR A 40 -5.49 -24.96 -23.83
CA TYR A 40 -5.04 -23.75 -24.53
C TYR A 40 -5.99 -22.56 -24.33
N LEU A 41 -7.31 -22.79 -24.31
CA LEU A 41 -8.29 -21.74 -24.02
C LEU A 41 -8.21 -21.25 -22.58
N GLU A 42 -8.01 -22.17 -21.61
CA GLU A 42 -7.78 -21.80 -20.20
C GLU A 42 -6.47 -21.02 -20.01
N GLU A 43 -5.40 -21.40 -20.73
CA GLU A 43 -4.14 -20.66 -20.71
C GLU A 43 -4.29 -19.24 -21.31
N LEU A 44 -5.03 -19.11 -22.42
CA LEU A 44 -5.33 -17.81 -23.04
C LEU A 44 -6.19 -16.93 -22.13
N GLN A 45 -7.23 -17.51 -21.51
CA GLN A 45 -8.11 -16.79 -20.59
C GLN A 45 -7.33 -16.28 -19.38
N ASN A 46 -6.49 -17.12 -18.78
CA ASN A 46 -5.67 -16.72 -17.63
C ASN A 46 -4.62 -15.65 -18.00
N ARG A 47 -4.02 -15.72 -19.18
CA ARG A 47 -3.08 -14.70 -19.66
C ARG A 47 -3.78 -13.36 -19.92
N ASP A 48 -4.92 -13.41 -20.57
CA ASP A 48 -5.66 -12.19 -20.91
C ASP A 48 -6.19 -11.49 -19.67
N GLU A 49 -6.72 -12.21 -18.67
CA GLU A 49 -7.19 -11.64 -17.42
C GLU A 49 -6.04 -10.95 -16.64
N ALA A 50 -4.88 -11.59 -16.51
CA ALA A 50 -3.72 -11.00 -15.83
C ALA A 50 -3.19 -9.77 -16.58
N ALA A 51 -3.09 -9.84 -17.92
CA ALA A 51 -2.63 -8.74 -18.75
C ALA A 51 -3.62 -7.56 -18.76
N ILE A 52 -4.92 -7.84 -18.77
CA ILE A 52 -5.97 -6.82 -18.69
C ILE A 52 -5.96 -6.17 -17.30
N SER A 53 -5.88 -6.96 -16.23
CA SER A 53 -5.80 -6.45 -14.86
C SER A 53 -4.58 -5.57 -14.67
N ALA A 54 -3.41 -5.97 -15.16
CA ALA A 54 -2.19 -5.15 -15.09
C ALA A 54 -2.33 -3.82 -15.87
N LYS A 55 -2.95 -3.85 -17.07
CA LYS A 55 -3.20 -2.65 -17.85
C LYS A 55 -4.21 -1.70 -17.18
N ILE A 56 -5.25 -2.25 -16.55
CA ILE A 56 -6.24 -1.45 -15.81
C ILE A 56 -5.54 -0.79 -14.61
N SER A 57 -4.79 -1.55 -13.83
CA SER A 57 -4.05 -1.03 -12.67
C SER A 57 -3.04 0.05 -13.07
N GLU A 58 -2.33 -0.13 -14.19
CA GLU A 58 -1.39 0.86 -14.70
C GLU A 58 -2.10 2.12 -15.21
N ARG A 59 -3.22 1.96 -15.93
CA ARG A 59 -4.02 3.11 -16.37
C ARG A 59 -4.56 3.88 -15.16
N ASP A 60 -5.14 3.20 -14.18
CA ASP A 60 -5.69 3.82 -12.98
C ASP A 60 -4.57 4.54 -12.19
N ARG A 61 -3.36 3.98 -12.20
CA ARG A 61 -2.18 4.62 -11.64
C ARG A 61 -1.80 5.89 -12.40
N GLN A 62 -1.76 5.84 -13.73
CA GLN A 62 -1.45 7.01 -14.56
C GLN A 62 -2.51 8.10 -14.44
N GLU A 63 -3.79 7.73 -14.40
CA GLU A 63 -4.89 8.67 -14.17
C GLU A 63 -4.76 9.35 -12.80
N ARG A 64 -4.44 8.60 -11.73
CA ARG A 64 -4.18 9.17 -10.39
C ARG A 64 -2.97 10.10 -10.39
N LEU A 65 -1.89 9.75 -11.10
CA LEU A 65 -0.71 10.61 -11.22
C LEU A 65 -1.03 11.90 -11.97
N GLN A 66 -1.82 11.82 -13.03
CA GLN A 66 -2.27 12.97 -13.78
C GLN A 66 -3.22 13.84 -12.94
N GLU A 67 -4.16 13.25 -12.21
CA GLU A 67 -5.02 13.97 -11.25
C GLU A 67 -4.20 14.68 -10.18
N ILE A 68 -3.12 14.09 -9.68
CA ILE A 68 -2.21 14.73 -8.74
C ILE A 68 -1.49 15.90 -9.39
N ALA A 69 -0.94 15.71 -10.59
CA ALA A 69 -0.22 16.74 -11.31
C ALA A 69 -1.12 17.93 -11.70
N GLU A 70 -2.36 17.67 -12.12
CA GLU A 70 -3.30 18.66 -12.59
C GLU A 70 -4.24 19.20 -11.49
N GLY A 71 -4.60 18.36 -10.51
CA GLY A 71 -5.69 18.61 -9.55
C GLY A 71 -5.25 19.07 -8.18
N ILE A 72 -3.96 18.96 -7.84
CA ILE A 72 -3.46 19.48 -6.56
C ILE A 72 -3.52 21.02 -6.50
N GLY A 73 -3.87 21.68 -7.59
CA GLY A 73 -3.89 23.15 -7.68
C GLY A 73 -5.08 23.83 -7.02
N SER A 74 -6.30 23.28 -7.02
CA SER A 74 -7.49 24.05 -6.65
C SER A 74 -8.70 23.29 -6.09
N ASP A 75 -8.77 21.97 -6.19
CA ASP A 75 -9.94 21.20 -5.72
C ASP A 75 -9.55 20.16 -4.64
N ASP A 76 -9.77 20.54 -3.38
CA ASP A 76 -9.48 19.71 -2.22
C ASP A 76 -10.30 18.39 -2.22
N SER A 77 -11.45 18.33 -2.89
CA SER A 77 -12.26 17.11 -2.95
C SER A 77 -11.53 15.96 -3.66
N ARG A 78 -10.76 16.27 -4.70
CA ARG A 78 -9.92 15.32 -5.41
C ARG A 78 -8.75 14.83 -4.56
N LEU A 79 -8.14 15.71 -3.80
CA LEU A 79 -7.07 15.35 -2.86
C LEU A 79 -7.52 14.26 -1.89
N TRP A 80 -8.68 14.43 -1.28
CA TRP A 80 -9.17 13.48 -0.27
C TRP A 80 -9.57 12.13 -0.87
N ALA A 81 -9.99 12.11 -2.13
CA ALA A 81 -10.27 10.86 -2.86
C ALA A 81 -9.01 9.96 -3.01
N LEU A 82 -7.81 10.54 -3.01
CA LEU A 82 -6.54 9.80 -3.10
C LEU A 82 -6.21 8.99 -1.83
N PHE A 83 -6.85 9.30 -0.70
CA PHE A 83 -6.70 8.55 0.55
C PHE A 83 -7.70 7.39 0.71
N ARG A 84 -8.60 7.16 -0.24
CA ARG A 84 -9.71 6.19 -0.12
C ARG A 84 -9.25 4.78 0.24
N ASP A 85 -8.16 4.31 -0.37
CA ASP A 85 -7.62 2.97 -0.19
C ASP A 85 -6.43 2.96 0.80
N SER A 86 -6.42 3.91 1.72
CA SER A 86 -5.36 4.07 2.72
C SER A 86 -5.92 4.16 4.14
N VAL A 87 -5.02 4.09 5.11
CA VAL A 87 -5.29 4.47 6.50
C VAL A 87 -4.22 5.44 6.99
N ILE A 88 -4.63 6.39 7.83
CA ILE A 88 -3.74 7.29 8.58
C ILE A 88 -3.76 6.87 10.04
N LEU A 89 -2.61 6.50 10.57
CA LEU A 89 -2.37 6.22 11.97
C LEU A 89 -1.53 7.36 12.55
N GLY A 90 -1.86 7.82 13.75
CA GLY A 90 -1.13 8.96 14.29
C GLY A 90 -1.64 9.41 15.64
N ASP A 91 -1.04 10.48 16.11
CA ASP A 91 -1.37 11.20 17.34
C ASP A 91 -2.45 12.28 17.12
N SER A 92 -2.62 13.17 18.11
CA SER A 92 -3.61 14.25 18.08
C SER A 92 -3.49 15.19 16.88
N ARG A 93 -2.30 15.35 16.32
CA ARG A 93 -2.09 16.17 15.13
C ARG A 93 -2.76 15.56 13.89
N ALA A 94 -2.68 14.25 13.73
CA ALA A 94 -3.33 13.55 12.62
C ALA A 94 -4.85 13.42 12.81
N VAL A 95 -5.36 13.51 14.03
CA VAL A 95 -6.81 13.46 14.33
C VAL A 95 -7.58 14.54 13.56
N GLY A 96 -6.99 15.70 13.33
CA GLY A 96 -7.64 16.80 12.61
C GLY A 96 -8.06 16.46 11.18
N PHE A 97 -7.46 15.47 10.51
CA PHE A 97 -7.96 15.01 9.21
C PHE A 97 -9.42 14.55 9.28
N LYS A 98 -9.84 13.91 10.37
CA LYS A 98 -11.24 13.49 10.55
C LYS A 98 -12.09 14.55 11.29
N GLU A 99 -11.55 15.24 12.27
CA GLU A 99 -12.30 16.24 13.04
C GLU A 99 -12.73 17.43 12.20
N TYR A 100 -11.91 17.83 11.24
CA TYR A 100 -12.27 18.88 10.28
C TYR A 100 -13.05 18.36 9.06
N GLY A 101 -13.39 17.06 9.03
CA GLY A 101 -14.24 16.45 8.00
C GLY A 101 -13.55 16.20 6.66
N TYR A 102 -12.23 16.21 6.61
CA TYR A 102 -11.48 15.91 5.37
C TYR A 102 -11.49 14.42 5.04
N LEU A 103 -11.32 13.56 6.03
CA LEU A 103 -11.27 12.11 5.86
C LEU A 103 -12.26 11.43 6.82
N PRO A 104 -12.90 10.33 6.41
CA PRO A 104 -13.79 9.59 7.27
C PRO A 104 -13.03 8.80 8.34
N GLU A 105 -13.71 8.43 9.43
CA GLU A 105 -13.13 7.71 10.56
C GLU A 105 -12.47 6.37 10.20
N ASN A 106 -12.97 5.68 9.18
CA ASN A 106 -12.38 4.42 8.73
C ASN A 106 -11.07 4.59 7.94
N VAL A 107 -10.77 5.80 7.50
CA VAL A 107 -9.49 6.18 6.86
C VAL A 107 -8.54 6.80 7.88
N CYS A 108 -9.03 7.70 8.75
CA CYS A 108 -8.22 8.31 9.79
C CYS A 108 -8.46 7.64 11.15
N LEU A 109 -7.58 6.70 11.51
CA LEU A 109 -7.61 5.97 12.77
C LEU A 109 -6.73 6.60 13.86
N ALA A 110 -6.23 7.81 13.63
CA ALA A 110 -5.45 8.57 14.61
C ALA A 110 -6.24 8.84 15.88
N ARG A 111 -5.54 8.91 17.03
CA ARG A 111 -6.14 9.13 18.34
C ARG A 111 -5.38 10.19 19.15
N ILE A 112 -6.11 10.96 19.92
CA ILE A 112 -5.54 11.98 20.81
C ILE A 112 -4.66 11.30 21.88
N GLY A 113 -3.47 11.84 22.10
CA GLY A 113 -2.54 11.36 23.13
C GLY A 113 -1.74 10.11 22.76
N ASP A 114 -1.97 9.51 21.59
CA ASP A 114 -1.20 8.34 21.15
C ASP A 114 0.29 8.69 20.89
N SER A 115 1.12 7.70 21.15
CA SER A 115 2.53 7.63 20.73
C SER A 115 2.72 6.37 19.87
N ILE A 116 3.92 6.11 19.35
CA ILE A 116 4.19 4.86 18.64
C ILE A 116 3.90 3.61 19.49
N LEU A 117 3.94 3.72 20.81
CA LEU A 117 3.61 2.61 21.73
C LEU A 117 2.13 2.18 21.65
N ALA A 118 1.27 3.01 21.06
CA ALA A 118 -0.14 2.71 20.87
C ALA A 118 -0.42 1.91 19.56
N LEU A 119 0.56 1.84 18.64
CA LEU A 119 0.41 1.13 17.36
C LEU A 119 -0.14 -0.30 17.49
N PRO A 120 0.33 -1.16 18.41
CA PRO A 120 -0.22 -2.51 18.56
C PRO A 120 -1.72 -2.56 18.79
N GLN A 121 -2.29 -1.51 19.42
CA GLN A 121 -3.71 -1.43 19.75
C GLN A 121 -4.59 -1.11 18.53
N VAL A 122 -4.04 -0.45 17.50
CA VAL A 122 -4.77 -0.07 16.28
C VAL A 122 -4.46 -0.99 15.08
N THR A 123 -3.51 -1.89 15.23
CA THR A 123 -3.05 -2.79 14.15
C THR A 123 -4.17 -3.59 13.51
N GLN A 124 -5.06 -4.19 14.30
CA GLN A 124 -6.19 -4.98 13.78
C GLN A 124 -7.20 -4.10 13.02
N ALA A 125 -7.51 -2.92 13.55
CA ALA A 125 -8.41 -1.98 12.90
C ALA A 125 -7.83 -1.48 11.58
N ALA A 126 -6.53 -1.15 11.55
CA ALA A 126 -5.83 -0.75 10.35
C ALA A 126 -5.84 -1.84 9.28
N ALA A 127 -5.61 -3.10 9.65
CA ALA A 127 -5.59 -4.22 8.74
C ALA A 127 -6.99 -4.59 8.19
N ALA A 128 -8.06 -4.28 8.91
CA ALA A 128 -9.42 -4.66 8.52
C ALA A 128 -9.86 -4.07 7.18
N SER A 129 -9.40 -2.87 6.82
CA SER A 129 -9.68 -2.22 5.53
C SER A 129 -8.81 -2.71 4.39
N LYS A 130 -7.79 -3.54 4.66
CA LYS A 130 -6.79 -4.00 3.67
C LYS A 130 -6.19 -2.84 2.87
N PRO A 131 -5.62 -1.83 3.53
CA PRO A 131 -5.19 -0.60 2.87
C PRO A 131 -4.05 -0.86 1.88
N GLU A 132 -4.06 -0.14 0.76
CA GLU A 132 -2.90 -0.11 -0.16
C GLU A 132 -1.74 0.68 0.45
N VAL A 133 -2.05 1.74 1.21
CA VAL A 133 -1.06 2.61 1.83
C VAL A 133 -1.40 2.84 3.29
N ILE A 134 -0.39 2.75 4.14
CA ILE A 134 -0.48 3.08 5.56
C ILE A 134 0.41 4.31 5.83
N TYR A 135 -0.24 5.43 6.12
CA TYR A 135 0.43 6.64 6.57
C TYR A 135 0.57 6.62 8.09
N LEU A 136 1.77 6.88 8.58
CA LEU A 136 2.09 6.92 9.99
C LEU A 136 2.53 8.33 10.36
N SER A 137 1.88 8.93 11.36
CA SER A 137 2.09 10.32 11.77
C SER A 137 2.07 10.44 13.30
N TYR A 138 3.06 9.82 13.92
CA TYR A 138 3.32 9.86 15.35
C TYR A 138 4.54 10.72 15.66
N GLY A 139 4.70 11.05 16.93
CA GLY A 139 5.95 11.59 17.43
C GLY A 139 5.82 12.84 18.29
N ALA A 140 4.72 13.60 18.20
CA ALA A 140 4.56 14.79 19.04
C ALA A 140 4.56 14.45 20.53
N ASN A 141 3.90 13.37 20.93
CA ASN A 141 3.90 12.86 22.30
C ASN A 141 5.18 12.10 22.65
N ASP A 142 5.82 11.51 21.66
CA ASP A 142 7.05 10.71 21.82
C ASP A 142 8.26 11.59 22.17
N LEU A 143 8.25 12.88 21.79
CA LEU A 143 9.30 13.83 22.11
C LEU A 143 9.56 13.94 23.63
N VAL A 144 8.56 13.69 24.47
CA VAL A 144 8.69 13.75 25.93
C VAL A 144 8.96 12.38 26.58
N MET A 145 9.14 11.33 25.76
CA MET A 145 9.26 9.95 26.21
C MET A 145 10.62 9.37 25.80
N ASP A 146 11.24 8.57 26.68
CA ASP A 146 12.52 7.91 26.40
C ASP A 146 12.35 6.56 25.71
N ILE A 147 11.56 6.53 24.61
CA ILE A 147 11.27 5.31 23.86
C ILE A 147 12.53 4.80 23.20
N GLY A 148 12.90 3.54 23.53
CA GLY A 148 14.07 2.87 22.96
C GLY A 148 15.41 3.37 23.45
N ALA A 149 15.49 4.18 24.53
CA ALA A 149 16.74 4.70 25.05
C ALA A 149 17.75 3.61 25.46
N ASP A 150 17.27 2.42 25.80
CA ASP A 150 18.06 1.23 26.13
C ASP A 150 18.61 0.48 24.90
N ARG A 151 18.21 0.87 23.68
CA ARG A 151 18.55 0.19 22.41
C ARG A 151 19.63 0.91 21.59
N GLY A 152 20.29 1.90 22.17
CA GLY A 152 21.34 2.69 21.51
C GLY A 152 20.82 3.83 20.64
N GLU A 153 21.68 4.32 19.74
CA GLU A 153 21.44 5.54 18.96
C GLU A 153 20.17 5.50 18.09
N ASP A 154 19.81 4.33 17.55
CA ASP A 154 18.62 4.14 16.71
C ASP A 154 17.41 3.59 17.48
N GLY A 155 17.43 3.63 18.81
CA GLY A 155 16.47 2.92 19.64
C GLY A 155 15.00 3.27 19.38
N TYR A 156 14.67 4.54 19.17
CA TYR A 156 13.32 4.97 18.80
C TYR A 156 12.90 4.36 17.45
N GLY A 157 13.77 4.48 16.44
CA GLY A 157 13.53 3.90 15.11
C GLY A 157 13.36 2.38 15.15
N LEU A 158 14.11 1.67 16.00
CA LEU A 158 13.98 0.22 16.15
C LEU A 158 12.64 -0.20 16.77
N VAL A 159 12.17 0.53 17.79
CA VAL A 159 10.84 0.27 18.39
C VAL A 159 9.72 0.54 17.37
N TYR A 160 9.82 1.64 16.64
CA TYR A 160 8.84 2.00 15.63
C TYR A 160 8.78 0.95 14.53
N GLU A 161 9.95 0.51 14.05
CA GLU A 161 10.09 -0.54 13.05
C GLU A 161 9.41 -1.86 13.47
N GLU A 162 9.61 -2.28 14.71
CA GLU A 162 8.99 -3.49 15.25
C GLU A 162 7.47 -3.42 15.18
N TYR A 163 6.86 -2.28 15.52
CA TYR A 163 5.41 -2.11 15.48
C TYR A 163 4.88 -2.00 14.06
N ILE A 164 5.58 -1.33 13.15
CA ILE A 164 5.20 -1.29 11.73
C ILE A 164 5.23 -2.71 11.14
N LYS A 165 6.23 -3.51 11.46
CA LYS A 165 6.31 -4.91 11.01
C LYS A 165 5.16 -5.78 11.51
N GLN A 166 4.61 -5.50 12.70
CA GLN A 166 3.39 -6.18 13.18
C GLN A 166 2.17 -5.86 12.31
N ILE A 167 2.04 -4.61 11.84
CA ILE A 167 0.97 -4.25 10.90
C ILE A 167 1.19 -4.94 9.57
N LEU A 168 2.40 -4.90 9.03
CA LEU A 168 2.75 -5.54 7.75
C LEU A 168 2.57 -7.06 7.77
N ALA A 169 2.70 -7.71 8.92
CA ALA A 169 2.37 -9.14 9.04
C ALA A 169 0.89 -9.45 8.72
N LEU A 170 -0.01 -8.48 8.90
CA LEU A 170 -1.43 -8.58 8.56
C LEU A 170 -1.76 -7.97 7.20
N THR A 171 -0.92 -7.06 6.70
CA THR A 171 -1.11 -6.32 5.45
C THR A 171 0.16 -6.36 4.59
N PRO A 172 0.61 -7.54 4.13
CA PRO A 172 1.93 -7.72 3.53
C PRO A 172 2.15 -6.94 2.23
N ASN A 173 1.08 -6.51 1.58
CA ASN A 173 1.15 -5.76 0.32
C ASN A 173 1.05 -4.24 0.50
N SER A 174 0.76 -3.76 1.73
CA SER A 174 0.62 -2.33 2.00
C SER A 174 1.96 -1.60 1.88
N LYS A 175 1.92 -0.42 1.31
CA LYS A 175 3.06 0.51 1.31
C LYS A 175 3.07 1.31 2.61
N ILE A 176 4.25 1.50 3.18
CA ILE A 176 4.43 2.26 4.40
C ILE A 176 4.96 3.65 4.05
N VAL A 177 4.29 4.66 4.57
CA VAL A 177 4.67 6.08 4.45
C VAL A 177 4.75 6.66 5.85
N VAL A 178 5.93 7.07 6.28
CA VAL A 178 6.17 7.58 7.63
C VAL A 178 6.47 9.07 7.57
N ASN A 179 5.64 9.84 8.25
CA ASN A 179 5.83 11.28 8.38
C ASN A 179 6.93 11.58 9.40
N GLY A 180 7.89 12.41 9.01
CA GLY A 180 8.75 13.09 9.97
C GLY A 180 7.91 13.98 10.91
N ILE A 181 8.36 14.14 12.14
CA ILE A 181 7.66 14.97 13.13
C ILE A 181 7.76 16.43 12.69
N ILE A 182 6.63 17.10 12.52
CA ILE A 182 6.58 18.55 12.29
C ILE A 182 7.00 19.24 13.58
N ALA A 183 7.93 20.18 13.51
CA ALA A 183 8.36 20.93 14.69
C ALA A 183 7.17 21.64 15.34
N PRO A 184 7.05 21.69 16.68
CA PRO A 184 6.19 22.67 17.32
C PRO A 184 6.62 24.08 16.97
N ARG A 185 5.72 25.07 17.12
CA ARG A 185 6.07 26.50 16.96
C ARG A 185 7.25 26.86 17.87
N ALA A 186 8.16 27.66 17.36
CA ALA A 186 9.29 28.15 18.15
C ALA A 186 8.84 28.70 19.52
N GLY A 187 9.53 28.31 20.59
CA GLY A 187 9.16 28.63 21.95
C GLY A 187 8.10 27.72 22.59
N THR A 188 7.61 26.70 21.84
CA THR A 188 6.72 25.67 22.36
C THR A 188 7.52 24.38 22.59
N MET A 189 7.32 23.74 23.76
CA MET A 189 8.03 22.48 24.11
C MET A 189 9.57 22.61 24.06
N THR A 190 10.11 23.76 24.45
CA THR A 190 11.54 24.11 24.31
C THR A 190 12.49 23.09 24.94
N ASN A 191 12.11 22.48 26.06
CA ASN A 191 12.92 21.44 26.72
C ASN A 191 13.18 20.19 25.85
N TYR A 192 12.38 20.01 24.79
CA TYR A 192 12.45 18.83 23.91
C TYR A 192 12.82 19.17 22.47
N THR A 193 12.70 20.42 22.07
CA THR A 193 12.97 20.87 20.70
C THR A 193 14.29 21.62 20.57
N GLU A 194 14.70 22.40 21.59
CA GLU A 194 15.93 23.22 21.53
C GLU A 194 17.22 22.42 21.81
N ASN A 195 17.12 21.18 22.26
CA ASN A 195 18.29 20.33 22.55
C ASN A 195 18.62 19.34 21.40
N GLY A 196 18.05 19.53 20.22
CA GLY A 196 18.26 18.65 19.05
C GLY A 196 17.53 17.30 19.11
N ARG A 197 16.63 17.09 20.07
CA ARG A 197 15.92 15.80 20.23
C ARG A 197 14.97 15.54 19.07
N LEU A 198 14.27 16.56 18.58
CA LEU A 198 13.37 16.46 17.42
C LEU A 198 14.13 15.99 16.18
N GLU A 199 15.24 16.64 15.89
CA GLU A 199 16.10 16.34 14.75
C GLU A 199 16.69 14.92 14.88
N ALA A 200 17.12 14.54 16.07
CA ALA A 200 17.64 13.21 16.35
C ALA A 200 16.58 12.11 16.10
N ILE A 201 15.34 12.33 16.56
CA ILE A 201 14.24 11.37 16.34
C ILE A 201 13.87 11.33 14.86
N ASN A 202 13.74 12.46 14.16
CA ASN A 202 13.48 12.50 12.73
C ASN A 202 14.57 11.77 11.92
N ALA A 203 15.83 11.94 12.29
CA ALA A 203 16.93 11.20 11.67
C ALA A 203 16.82 9.68 11.89
N GLN A 204 16.37 9.24 13.07
CA GLN A 204 16.12 7.82 13.32
C GLN A 204 14.95 7.27 12.49
N ILE A 205 13.86 8.04 12.35
CA ILE A 205 12.72 7.69 11.47
C ILE A 205 13.18 7.58 10.02
N GLN A 206 13.98 8.53 9.55
CA GLN A 206 14.52 8.49 8.19
C GLN A 206 15.38 7.26 7.96
N ARG A 207 16.36 6.97 8.83
CA ARG A 207 17.20 5.77 8.73
C ARG A 207 16.38 4.47 8.80
N MET A 208 15.33 4.43 9.62
CA MET A 208 14.39 3.31 9.67
C MET A 208 13.71 3.10 8.32
N CYS A 209 13.22 4.17 7.69
CA CYS A 209 12.59 4.09 6.37
C CYS A 209 13.58 3.63 5.30
N GLU A 210 14.79 4.16 5.28
CA GLU A 210 15.84 3.80 4.32
C GLU A 210 16.18 2.30 4.37
N ARG A 211 16.45 1.74 5.58
CA ARG A 211 16.80 0.32 5.72
C ARG A 211 15.68 -0.66 5.43
N ASN A 212 14.41 -0.22 5.48
CA ASN A 212 13.24 -1.06 5.20
C ASN A 212 12.61 -0.78 3.83
N ASN A 213 13.17 0.14 3.04
CA ASN A 213 12.61 0.61 1.79
C ASN A 213 11.17 1.14 1.95
N TRP A 214 10.92 1.86 3.07
CA TRP A 214 9.68 2.59 3.33
C TRP A 214 9.85 4.05 2.91
N ILE A 215 8.74 4.74 2.72
CA ILE A 215 8.76 6.13 2.28
C ILE A 215 8.81 7.06 3.49
N TYR A 216 9.83 7.89 3.56
CA TYR A 216 9.93 8.97 4.54
C TYR A 216 9.37 10.26 3.93
N VAL A 217 8.51 10.95 4.68
CA VAL A 217 7.98 12.27 4.32
C VAL A 217 8.73 13.30 5.15
N ASP A 218 9.56 14.09 4.50
CA ASP A 218 10.24 15.21 5.15
C ASP A 218 9.27 16.39 5.30
N ASN A 219 8.78 16.58 6.50
CA ASN A 219 7.85 17.63 6.83
C ASN A 219 8.53 18.96 7.24
N THR A 220 9.85 19.05 7.17
CA THR A 220 10.59 20.30 7.49
C THR A 220 10.31 21.42 6.50
N VAL A 221 9.77 21.07 5.32
CA VAL A 221 9.36 22.04 4.29
C VAL A 221 7.97 22.62 4.51
N LEU A 222 7.22 22.11 5.49
CA LEU A 222 5.90 22.61 5.85
C LEU A 222 6.05 23.75 6.86
N ASP A 223 6.27 24.93 6.35
CA ASP A 223 6.30 26.17 7.13
C ASP A 223 5.10 27.05 6.79
N ASP A 224 4.95 28.15 7.51
CA ASP A 224 3.86 29.08 7.28
C ASP A 224 4.07 29.96 6.02
N ASN A 225 5.25 29.93 5.41
CA ASN A 225 5.61 30.74 4.24
C ASN A 225 5.07 32.19 4.30
N GLY A 226 4.73 32.67 5.49
CA GLY A 226 4.15 33.96 5.74
C GLY A 226 2.70 34.14 5.31
N ASN A 227 1.99 33.09 4.90
CA ASN A 227 0.64 33.21 4.33
C ASN A 227 -0.50 32.84 5.28
N ALA A 228 -0.29 31.89 6.20
CA ALA A 228 -1.25 31.52 7.24
C ALA A 228 -0.53 30.80 8.38
N PRO A 229 -0.91 31.00 9.65
CA PRO A 229 -0.31 30.25 10.74
C PRO A 229 -0.61 28.77 10.56
N ILE A 230 0.45 27.95 10.59
CA ILE A 230 0.30 26.49 10.55
C ILE A 230 -0.06 25.90 11.92
N TYR A 231 -0.08 26.73 12.98
CA TYR A 231 -0.37 26.29 14.34
C TYR A 231 -1.59 26.99 14.92
N GLU A 232 -2.32 26.24 15.71
CA GLU A 232 -3.29 26.78 16.68
C GLU A 232 -2.58 27.63 17.75
N PRO A 233 -3.31 28.39 18.59
CA PRO A 233 -2.72 29.20 19.64
C PRO A 233 -1.77 28.47 20.58
N ASP A 234 -1.96 27.15 20.78
CA ASP A 234 -1.10 26.33 21.63
C ASP A 234 0.29 26.05 21.03
N GLY A 235 0.50 26.36 19.74
CA GLY A 235 1.77 26.18 19.06
C GLY A 235 2.12 24.71 18.75
N LEU A 236 1.19 23.79 18.95
CA LEU A 236 1.38 22.36 18.76
C LEU A 236 0.42 21.78 17.72
N HIS A 237 -0.86 22.05 17.82
CA HIS A 237 -1.89 21.58 16.92
C HIS A 237 -2.04 22.48 15.69
N PHE A 238 -2.74 22.00 14.67
CA PHE A 238 -2.88 22.66 13.39
C PHE A 238 -4.33 23.11 13.14
N PRO A 239 -4.54 24.32 12.57
CA PRO A 239 -5.86 24.74 12.13
C PRO A 239 -6.32 23.95 10.90
N ALA A 240 -7.63 23.95 10.65
CA ALA A 240 -8.22 23.27 9.50
C ALA A 240 -7.51 23.59 8.17
N SER A 241 -7.12 24.84 7.96
CA SER A 241 -6.45 25.32 6.74
C SER A 241 -5.10 24.64 6.44
N PHE A 242 -4.47 24.02 7.44
CA PHE A 242 -3.18 23.34 7.27
C PHE A 242 -3.32 21.96 6.61
N TYR A 243 -4.40 21.23 6.88
CA TYR A 243 -4.54 19.81 6.46
C TYR A 243 -4.52 19.59 4.94
N PRO A 244 -5.09 20.46 4.09
CA PRO A 244 -4.93 20.34 2.65
C PRO A 244 -3.47 20.39 2.18
N GLN A 245 -2.65 21.27 2.77
CA GLN A 245 -1.22 21.34 2.46
C GLN A 245 -0.50 20.08 2.91
N TRP A 246 -0.75 19.60 4.12
CA TRP A 246 -0.13 18.40 4.66
C TRP A 246 -0.55 17.14 3.89
N GLY A 247 -1.85 17.01 3.56
CA GLY A 247 -2.37 15.91 2.74
C GLY A 247 -1.72 15.86 1.35
N ARG A 248 -1.60 17.01 0.67
CA ARG A 248 -0.90 17.13 -0.62
C ARG A 248 0.55 16.69 -0.51
N HIS A 249 1.23 17.14 0.55
CA HIS A 249 2.63 16.81 0.76
C HIS A 249 2.84 15.30 0.93
N MET A 250 2.03 14.63 1.76
CA MET A 250 2.05 13.17 1.94
C MET A 250 1.80 12.41 0.64
N ILE A 251 0.76 12.80 -0.11
CA ILE A 251 0.41 12.18 -1.39
C ILE A 251 1.53 12.37 -2.41
N THR A 252 2.08 13.58 -2.51
CA THR A 252 3.19 13.88 -3.44
C THR A 252 4.43 13.04 -3.11
N ALA A 253 4.80 12.92 -1.83
CA ALA A 253 5.93 12.11 -1.39
C ALA A 253 5.73 10.63 -1.76
N TYR A 254 4.53 10.09 -1.53
CA TYR A 254 4.18 8.72 -1.90
C TYR A 254 4.35 8.48 -3.40
N TYR A 255 3.72 9.31 -4.23
CA TYR A 255 3.73 9.10 -5.68
C TYR A 255 5.11 9.33 -6.32
N ASN A 256 5.88 10.29 -5.81
CA ASN A 256 7.27 10.46 -6.24
C ASN A 256 8.10 9.21 -5.97
N ALA A 257 7.96 8.65 -4.77
CA ALA A 257 8.73 7.46 -4.39
C ALA A 257 8.41 6.23 -5.26
N ILE A 258 7.12 5.97 -5.57
CA ILE A 258 6.74 4.81 -6.40
C ILE A 258 7.10 4.98 -7.88
N ASN A 259 7.27 6.22 -8.36
CA ASN A 259 7.65 6.50 -9.75
C ASN A 259 9.17 6.47 -9.98
N THR A 260 9.98 6.67 -8.93
CA THR A 260 11.44 6.63 -9.03
C THR A 260 12.01 5.21 -8.97
N VAL A 261 11.19 4.21 -8.62
CA VAL A 261 11.62 2.81 -8.64
C VAL A 261 11.57 2.31 -10.09
N PRO A 262 12.71 1.97 -10.72
CA PRO A 262 12.69 1.34 -12.03
C PRO A 262 11.87 0.05 -11.97
N THR A 263 10.91 -0.11 -12.86
CA THR A 263 10.23 -1.39 -13.06
C THR A 263 11.27 -2.43 -13.47
N PRO A 264 11.34 -3.61 -12.84
CA PRO A 264 12.33 -4.65 -13.13
C PRO A 264 12.21 -5.21 -14.53
#